data_5f255a01a8705a0d7f1200be869af323
#
_entry.id   5f255a01a8705a0d7f1200be869af323
#
_cell.length_a   1.000
_cell.length_b   1.000
_cell.length_c   1.000
_cell.angle_alpha   90.00
_cell.angle_beta   90.00
_cell.angle_gamma   90.00
#
_symmetry.space_group_name_H-M   'P 1'
#
loop_
_entity.id
_entity.type
_entity.pdbx_description
1 polymer ?
#
loop_
_entity_poly.entity_id
_entity_poly.type
_entity_poly.pdbx_seq_one_letter_code
_entity_poly.pdbx_strand_id
1 'polypeptide(L)'
;MKNKKNTDSDKLLLTFALIAVIISLLATGLTYMSITNLISKISGLVTSTGQANLTVESAANINFTTNFISWGSGRVSAGADSAELRTFADNVSNGNWSLTTAGGLRIQNIGNVNVSLNLTAGKSAAAFIGGTSPGYQWNVSNLEASSCLNSTGGTGALSLGTFSATSTTTTNFCGIFQFVDSADTVRIDLNLTIPSDSLTGALTDTITALAVAV
;
A
#
# COMPACT_ATOMS: atom_id res chain seq x y z
N MET A 1 -16.02 37.73 109.47
CA MET A 1 -15.93 38.51 108.21
C MET A 1 -15.77 37.58 107.07
N LYS A 2 -16.86 37.39 106.31
CA LYS A 2 -16.88 36.43 105.14
C LYS A 2 -16.30 37.19 103.92
N ASN A 3 -15.29 36.60 103.27
CA ASN A 3 -14.59 37.12 102.11
C ASN A 3 -15.49 37.30 100.88
N LYS A 4 -15.99 38.52 100.69
CA LYS A 4 -16.80 38.92 99.52
C LYS A 4 -15.94 39.21 98.27
N LYS A 5 -14.61 39.05 98.38
CA LYS A 5 -13.64 39.50 97.37
C LYS A 5 -13.33 38.48 96.28
N ASN A 6 -13.72 37.17 96.49
CA ASN A 6 -13.39 36.08 95.49
C ASN A 6 -14.45 35.90 94.38
N THR A 7 -15.73 36.32 94.68
CA THR A 7 -16.85 36.10 93.73
C THR A 7 -16.77 36.95 92.47
N ASP A 8 -16.20 38.07 92.47
CA ASP A 8 -16.10 39.00 91.34
C ASP A 8 -14.91 38.57 90.39
N SER A 9 -13.83 38.15 91.04
CA SER A 9 -12.69 37.59 90.28
C SER A 9 -13.04 36.31 89.48
N ASP A 10 -13.83 35.42 90.16
CA ASP A 10 -14.26 34.17 89.52
C ASP A 10 -15.26 34.42 88.39
N LYS A 11 -16.14 35.42 88.52
CA LYS A 11 -17.04 35.81 87.44
C LYS A 11 -16.27 36.42 86.26
N LEU A 12 -15.25 37.24 86.58
CA LEU A 12 -14.41 37.83 85.53
C LEU A 12 -13.64 36.76 84.75
N LEU A 13 -13.05 35.78 85.48
CA LEU A 13 -12.36 34.64 84.86
C LEU A 13 -13.29 33.77 83.98
N LEU A 14 -14.52 33.55 84.51
CA LEU A 14 -15.53 32.81 83.77
C LEU A 14 -15.94 33.53 82.47
N THR A 15 -16.07 34.86 82.55
CA THR A 15 -16.41 35.67 81.35
C THR A 15 -15.31 35.62 80.31
N PHE A 16 -14.05 35.77 80.73
CA PHE A 16 -12.91 35.65 79.80
C PHE A 16 -12.81 34.23 79.19
N ALA A 17 -13.03 33.15 79.98
CA ALA A 17 -13.04 31.80 79.46
C ALA A 17 -14.17 31.59 78.40
N LEU A 18 -15.35 32.17 78.70
CA LEU A 18 -16.47 32.05 77.72
C LEU A 18 -16.18 32.82 76.42
N ILE A 19 -15.61 34.02 76.53
CA ILE A 19 -15.21 34.81 75.35
C ILE A 19 -14.13 34.03 74.53
N ALA A 20 -13.14 33.42 75.19
CA ALA A 20 -12.09 32.68 74.54
C ALA A 20 -12.67 31.47 73.81
N VAL A 21 -13.64 30.73 74.36
CA VAL A 21 -14.32 29.59 73.70
C VAL A 21 -15.12 30.11 72.48
N ILE A 22 -15.84 31.21 72.61
CA ILE A 22 -16.59 31.77 71.45
C ILE A 22 -15.64 32.15 70.31
N ILE A 23 -14.53 32.82 70.63
CA ILE A 23 -13.53 33.21 69.60
C ILE A 23 -12.92 32.00 68.94
N SER A 24 -12.61 30.94 69.71
CA SER A 24 -12.06 29.64 69.18
C SER A 24 -13.06 28.95 68.26
N LEU A 25 -14.34 28.92 68.61
CA LEU A 25 -15.40 28.32 67.77
C LEU A 25 -15.60 29.10 66.45
N LEU A 26 -15.54 30.47 66.52
CA LEU A 26 -15.64 31.30 65.35
C LEU A 26 -14.44 31.12 64.42
N ALA A 27 -13.22 31.02 64.96
CA ALA A 27 -12.01 30.82 64.21
C ALA A 27 -12.00 29.45 63.51
N THR A 28 -12.44 28.37 64.22
CA THR A 28 -12.59 27.03 63.62
C THR A 28 -13.66 26.99 62.55
N GLY A 29 -14.78 27.68 62.71
CA GLY A 29 -15.81 27.81 61.69
C GLY A 29 -15.33 28.52 60.41
N LEU A 30 -14.59 29.59 60.57
CA LEU A 30 -14.03 30.36 59.45
C LEU A 30 -12.96 29.55 58.68
N THR A 31 -12.10 28.79 59.40
CA THR A 31 -11.10 27.93 58.74
C THR A 31 -11.76 26.78 58.00
N TYR A 32 -12.82 26.17 58.58
CA TYR A 32 -13.56 25.12 57.90
C TYR A 32 -14.22 25.60 56.59
N MET A 33 -14.86 26.79 56.62
CA MET A 33 -15.45 27.41 55.42
C MET A 33 -14.40 27.75 54.37
N SER A 34 -13.22 28.20 54.78
CA SER A 34 -12.12 28.50 53.84
C SER A 34 -11.58 27.22 53.16
N ILE A 35 -11.45 26.15 53.92
CA ILE A 35 -10.95 24.85 53.36
C ILE A 35 -11.97 24.25 52.42
N THR A 36 -13.27 24.24 52.75
CA THR A 36 -14.30 23.72 51.86
C THR A 36 -14.40 24.47 50.54
N ASN A 37 -14.28 25.82 50.59
CA ASN A 37 -14.24 26.64 49.37
C ASN A 37 -12.97 26.43 48.54
N LEU A 38 -11.83 26.15 49.16
CA LEU A 38 -10.59 25.83 48.46
C LEU A 38 -10.65 24.48 47.79
N ILE A 39 -11.18 23.44 48.48
CA ILE A 39 -11.34 22.09 47.94
C ILE A 39 -12.31 22.07 46.75
N SER A 40 -13.40 22.84 46.82
CA SER A 40 -14.34 22.94 45.69
C SER A 40 -13.75 23.61 44.44
N LYS A 41 -12.72 24.45 44.61
CA LYS A 41 -11.98 25.03 43.48
C LYS A 41 -10.86 24.16 42.92
N ILE A 42 -10.35 23.21 43.71
CA ILE A 42 -9.29 22.27 43.28
C ILE A 42 -9.87 21.00 42.62
N SER A 43 -11.15 20.71 42.80
CA SER A 43 -11.80 19.54 42.19
C SER A 43 -12.11 19.65 40.69
N GLY A 44 -11.68 20.74 40.05
CA GLY A 44 -11.79 20.91 38.61
C GLY A 44 -10.63 20.30 37.86
N LEU A 45 -10.41 18.98 37.97
CA LEU A 45 -9.65 18.27 36.94
C LEU A 45 -10.54 18.24 35.67
N VAL A 46 -10.42 19.29 34.86
CA VAL A 46 -11.08 19.33 33.56
C VAL A 46 -10.22 18.51 32.61
N THR A 47 -10.65 17.28 32.34
CA THR A 47 -10.11 16.52 31.24
C THR A 47 -10.69 17.07 29.95
N SER A 48 -9.86 17.70 29.15
CA SER A 48 -10.22 18.07 27.79
C SER A 48 -9.82 16.93 26.86
N THR A 49 -10.76 16.36 26.14
CA THR A 49 -10.51 15.34 25.12
C THR A 49 -10.42 16.04 23.77
N GLY A 50 -9.29 15.89 23.10
CA GLY A 50 -9.12 16.24 21.69
C GLY A 50 -9.45 15.02 20.82
N GLN A 51 -10.10 15.23 19.67
CA GLN A 51 -10.30 14.21 18.65
C GLN A 51 -9.35 14.49 17.49
N ALA A 52 -8.63 13.46 17.02
CA ALA A 52 -7.92 13.47 15.77
C ALA A 52 -8.69 12.58 14.78
N ASN A 53 -9.17 13.17 13.69
CA ASN A 53 -9.85 12.45 12.63
C ASN A 53 -8.90 12.39 11.43
N LEU A 54 -8.71 11.18 10.89
CA LEU A 54 -7.95 10.92 9.67
C LEU A 54 -8.81 10.07 8.75
N THR A 55 -8.92 10.49 7.49
CA THR A 55 -9.50 9.68 6.41
C THR A 55 -8.37 9.32 5.45
N VAL A 56 -8.18 8.02 5.20
CA VAL A 56 -7.24 7.53 4.18
C VAL A 56 -8.07 7.07 2.99
N GLU A 57 -7.88 7.71 1.84
CA GLU A 57 -8.53 7.32 0.60
C GLU A 57 -7.78 6.15 -0.04
N SER A 58 -8.53 5.21 -0.64
CA SER A 58 -7.95 4.12 -1.42
C SER A 58 -7.53 4.63 -2.80
N ALA A 59 -6.29 4.36 -3.18
CA ALA A 59 -5.75 4.69 -4.49
C ALA A 59 -5.21 3.42 -5.17
N ALA A 60 -5.89 2.97 -6.23
CA ALA A 60 -5.39 1.95 -7.13
C ALA A 60 -4.46 2.62 -8.15
N ASN A 61 -3.19 2.26 -8.16
CA ASN A 61 -2.21 2.82 -9.08
C ASN A 61 -1.12 1.78 -9.40
N ILE A 62 -0.76 1.66 -10.68
CA ILE A 62 0.31 0.78 -11.14
C ILE A 62 1.28 1.55 -12.02
N ASN A 63 2.53 1.13 -12.05
CA ASN A 63 3.56 1.72 -12.87
C ASN A 63 4.42 0.65 -13.53
N PHE A 64 4.76 0.84 -14.81
CA PHE A 64 5.82 0.07 -15.46
C PHE A 64 7.19 0.60 -15.01
N THR A 65 7.87 -0.13 -14.16
CA THR A 65 9.25 0.20 -13.72
C THR A 65 10.28 -0.22 -14.78
N THR A 66 9.96 -1.22 -15.61
CA THR A 66 10.62 -1.52 -16.89
C THR A 66 9.54 -1.54 -17.95
N ASN A 67 9.56 -0.57 -18.85
CA ASN A 67 8.49 -0.32 -19.82
C ASN A 67 8.90 -0.55 -21.29
N PHE A 68 10.12 -1.06 -21.52
CA PHE A 68 10.66 -1.20 -22.87
C PHE A 68 11.47 -2.50 -22.99
N ILE A 69 11.23 -3.23 -24.09
CA ILE A 69 12.00 -4.40 -24.53
C ILE A 69 12.43 -4.14 -25.96
N SER A 70 13.71 -4.35 -26.24
CA SER A 70 14.26 -4.24 -27.60
C SER A 70 15.23 -5.38 -27.89
N TRP A 71 15.03 -6.05 -28.99
CA TRP A 71 15.99 -7.02 -29.55
C TRP A 71 16.87 -6.39 -30.63
N GLY A 72 16.75 -5.08 -30.86
CA GLY A 72 17.52 -4.41 -31.93
C GLY A 72 17.15 -4.92 -33.32
N SER A 73 18.13 -4.95 -34.22
CA SER A 73 17.96 -5.45 -35.58
C SER A 73 18.53 -6.86 -35.73
N GLY A 74 17.81 -7.71 -36.44
CA GLY A 74 18.24 -9.09 -36.68
C GLY A 74 17.50 -9.74 -37.84
N ARG A 75 17.80 -11.00 -38.07
CA ARG A 75 17.16 -11.86 -39.09
C ARG A 75 17.17 -13.31 -38.65
N VAL A 76 16.29 -14.11 -39.23
CA VAL A 76 16.30 -15.57 -39.10
C VAL A 76 17.56 -16.11 -39.75
N SER A 77 18.22 -17.07 -39.14
CA SER A 77 19.41 -17.72 -39.66
C SER A 77 19.11 -18.46 -40.96
N ALA A 78 20.08 -18.46 -41.89
CA ALA A 78 19.92 -19.14 -43.15
C ALA A 78 19.64 -20.65 -42.93
N GLY A 79 18.59 -21.15 -43.58
CA GLY A 79 18.16 -22.56 -43.47
C GLY A 79 17.27 -22.86 -42.26
N ALA A 80 16.97 -21.88 -41.43
CA ALA A 80 15.96 -22.01 -40.37
C ALA A 80 14.60 -21.49 -40.85
N ASP A 81 13.52 -22.18 -40.46
CA ASP A 81 12.14 -21.77 -40.77
C ASP A 81 11.68 -20.59 -39.88
N SER A 82 12.21 -20.51 -38.68
CA SER A 82 11.91 -19.44 -37.75
C SER A 82 13.04 -19.23 -36.73
N ALA A 83 13.05 -18.04 -36.12
CA ALA A 83 13.84 -17.74 -34.94
C ALA A 83 12.93 -17.59 -33.70
N GLU A 84 13.47 -17.89 -32.53
CA GLU A 84 12.80 -17.68 -31.27
C GLU A 84 13.55 -16.65 -30.39
N LEU A 85 12.83 -15.64 -29.89
CA LEU A 85 13.37 -14.56 -29.08
C LEU A 85 12.64 -14.54 -27.76
N ARG A 86 13.37 -14.72 -26.66
CA ARG A 86 12.80 -14.72 -25.29
C ARG A 86 13.46 -13.68 -24.41
N THR A 87 12.67 -12.95 -23.65
CA THR A 87 13.20 -12.10 -22.57
C THR A 87 13.60 -12.92 -21.35
N PHE A 88 12.97 -14.07 -21.15
CA PHE A 88 13.37 -15.02 -20.11
C PHE A 88 14.73 -15.65 -20.49
N ALA A 89 15.72 -15.49 -19.59
CA ALA A 89 17.09 -15.93 -19.79
C ALA A 89 17.81 -15.30 -21.01
N ASP A 90 17.29 -14.18 -21.57
CA ASP A 90 17.86 -13.43 -22.68
C ASP A 90 18.28 -14.33 -23.86
N ASN A 91 17.38 -15.24 -24.26
CA ASN A 91 17.69 -16.28 -25.21
C ASN A 91 17.18 -15.93 -26.62
N VAL A 92 18.08 -16.06 -27.59
CA VAL A 92 17.77 -16.01 -29.03
C VAL A 92 18.25 -17.29 -29.67
N SER A 93 17.38 -17.98 -30.39
CA SER A 93 17.73 -19.19 -31.17
C SER A 93 17.37 -19.03 -32.66
N ASN A 94 18.16 -19.60 -33.54
CA ASN A 94 17.98 -19.56 -34.98
C ASN A 94 17.88 -18.13 -35.57
N GLY A 95 18.52 -17.16 -34.92
CA GLY A 95 18.53 -15.76 -35.33
C GLY A 95 19.76 -15.02 -34.79
N ASN A 96 19.97 -13.79 -35.26
CA ASN A 96 21.09 -12.95 -34.83
C ASN A 96 20.66 -11.66 -34.14
N TRP A 97 19.43 -11.62 -33.61
CA TRP A 97 19.02 -10.53 -32.73
C TRP A 97 19.80 -10.56 -31.42
N SER A 98 19.89 -9.42 -30.76
CA SER A 98 20.51 -9.29 -29.47
C SER A 98 19.59 -8.47 -28.56
N LEU A 99 19.17 -9.05 -27.44
CA LEU A 99 18.37 -8.32 -26.46
C LEU A 99 19.20 -7.18 -25.85
N THR A 100 18.74 -5.96 -26.03
CA THR A 100 19.46 -4.76 -25.54
C THR A 100 19.01 -4.32 -24.16
N THR A 101 17.87 -4.86 -23.69
CA THR A 101 17.30 -4.62 -22.36
C THR A 101 17.16 -5.96 -21.65
N ALA A 102 17.93 -6.17 -20.60
CA ALA A 102 17.87 -7.42 -19.81
C ALA A 102 16.51 -7.61 -19.13
N GLY A 103 15.97 -8.80 -19.27
CA GLY A 103 14.72 -9.21 -18.62
C GLY A 103 13.45 -8.72 -19.31
N GLY A 104 12.31 -9.04 -18.72
CA GLY A 104 10.98 -8.66 -19.19
C GLY A 104 10.52 -7.27 -18.73
N LEU A 105 9.29 -6.90 -19.11
CA LEU A 105 8.63 -5.75 -18.53
C LEU A 105 8.38 -5.98 -17.04
N ARG A 106 8.34 -4.91 -16.26
CA ARG A 106 8.06 -4.99 -14.83
C ARG A 106 6.95 -4.01 -14.47
N ILE A 107 5.97 -4.49 -13.71
CA ILE A 107 4.87 -3.67 -13.20
C ILE A 107 4.91 -3.70 -11.68
N GLN A 108 4.80 -2.54 -11.07
CA GLN A 108 4.71 -2.34 -9.63
C GLN A 108 3.34 -1.74 -9.27
N ASN A 109 2.74 -2.23 -8.20
CA ASN A 109 1.57 -1.60 -7.60
C ASN A 109 2.03 -0.50 -6.63
N ILE A 110 1.98 0.75 -7.09
CA ILE A 110 2.38 1.93 -6.32
C ILE A 110 1.19 2.60 -5.61
N GLY A 111 0.05 1.92 -5.54
CA GLY A 111 -1.13 2.34 -4.79
C GLY A 111 -1.04 2.01 -3.31
N ASN A 112 -2.17 2.09 -2.63
CA ASN A 112 -2.30 1.70 -1.22
C ASN A 112 -3.39 0.64 -1.00
N VAL A 113 -3.81 -0.02 -2.09
CA VAL A 113 -4.80 -1.11 -2.07
C VAL A 113 -4.38 -2.23 -3.01
N ASN A 114 -4.84 -3.44 -2.73
CA ASN A 114 -4.71 -4.54 -3.67
C ASN A 114 -5.54 -4.28 -4.91
N VAL A 115 -5.03 -4.73 -6.07
CA VAL A 115 -5.72 -4.56 -7.34
C VAL A 115 -5.82 -5.90 -8.09
N SER A 116 -6.81 -6.04 -8.95
CA SER A 116 -6.73 -7.03 -10.02
C SER A 116 -5.94 -6.44 -11.17
N LEU A 117 -5.04 -7.24 -11.76
CA LEU A 117 -4.16 -6.81 -12.85
C LEU A 117 -4.55 -7.51 -14.15
N ASN A 118 -4.83 -6.71 -15.16
CA ASN A 118 -5.24 -7.16 -16.48
C ASN A 118 -4.26 -6.65 -17.53
N LEU A 119 -4.01 -7.45 -18.59
CA LEU A 119 -3.17 -7.06 -19.71
C LEU A 119 -3.93 -7.13 -21.04
N THR A 120 -3.49 -6.30 -21.98
CA THR A 120 -3.95 -6.28 -23.37
C THR A 120 -2.76 -6.01 -24.28
N ALA A 121 -2.54 -6.84 -25.29
CA ALA A 121 -1.60 -6.56 -26.39
C ALA A 121 -2.28 -5.68 -27.44
N GLY A 122 -1.54 -4.76 -28.02
CA GLY A 122 -2.08 -3.88 -29.08
C GLY A 122 -2.29 -4.62 -30.40
N LYS A 123 -1.52 -5.70 -30.64
CA LYS A 123 -1.55 -6.47 -31.88
C LYS A 123 -1.57 -7.97 -31.61
N SER A 124 -2.20 -8.71 -32.51
CA SER A 124 -2.01 -10.18 -32.58
C SER A 124 -0.63 -10.52 -33.13
N ALA A 125 -0.17 -11.78 -32.97
CA ALA A 125 1.09 -12.25 -33.54
C ALA A 125 1.15 -12.00 -35.06
N ALA A 126 0.07 -12.26 -35.78
CA ALA A 126 0.00 -12.04 -37.23
C ALA A 126 0.10 -10.55 -37.62
N ALA A 127 -0.50 -9.66 -36.82
CA ALA A 127 -0.45 -8.21 -37.08
C ALA A 127 0.88 -7.57 -36.62
N PHE A 128 1.55 -8.17 -35.63
CA PHE A 128 2.82 -7.66 -35.10
C PHE A 128 4.02 -8.18 -35.90
N ILE A 129 4.08 -9.49 -36.13
CA ILE A 129 5.24 -10.20 -36.69
C ILE A 129 4.98 -10.57 -38.15
N GLY A 130 3.78 -11.04 -38.47
CA GLY A 130 3.42 -11.56 -39.81
C GLY A 130 4.11 -12.87 -40.15
N GLY A 131 3.95 -13.30 -41.42
CA GLY A 131 4.51 -14.54 -41.94
C GLY A 131 3.70 -15.78 -41.56
N THR A 132 4.30 -16.94 -41.77
CA THR A 132 3.67 -18.25 -41.57
C THR A 132 3.87 -18.69 -40.12
N SER A 133 2.77 -18.86 -39.35
CA SER A 133 2.79 -19.30 -37.94
C SER A 133 3.64 -18.46 -37.01
N PRO A 134 3.46 -17.12 -36.96
CA PRO A 134 4.15 -16.28 -36.01
C PRO A 134 3.70 -16.55 -34.57
N GLY A 135 4.61 -16.48 -33.63
CA GLY A 135 4.33 -16.60 -32.20
C GLY A 135 4.51 -15.29 -31.45
N TYR A 136 3.54 -14.91 -30.65
CA TYR A 136 3.63 -13.80 -29.71
C TYR A 136 2.98 -14.22 -28.41
N GLN A 137 3.81 -14.46 -27.40
CA GLN A 137 3.39 -15.03 -26.14
C GLN A 137 3.93 -14.19 -24.97
N TRP A 138 3.24 -14.22 -23.88
CA TRP A 138 3.65 -13.66 -22.61
C TRP A 138 3.63 -14.69 -21.49
N ASN A 139 4.47 -14.47 -20.49
CA ASN A 139 4.48 -15.16 -19.22
C ASN A 139 4.52 -14.12 -18.12
N VAL A 140 3.72 -14.29 -17.09
CA VAL A 140 3.76 -13.41 -15.90
C VAL A 140 4.27 -14.21 -14.72
N SER A 141 5.22 -13.64 -14.02
CA SER A 141 5.79 -14.22 -12.81
C SER A 141 5.91 -13.20 -11.68
N ASN A 142 5.85 -13.69 -10.45
CA ASN A 142 6.17 -12.88 -9.30
C ASN A 142 7.66 -12.51 -9.34
N LEU A 143 7.99 -11.23 -9.40
CA LEU A 143 9.37 -10.77 -9.23
C LEU A 143 9.74 -10.75 -7.75
N GLU A 144 8.81 -10.36 -6.91
CA GLU A 144 8.87 -10.47 -5.46
C GLU A 144 7.92 -11.55 -4.98
N ALA A 145 8.31 -12.26 -3.92
CA ALA A 145 7.52 -13.38 -3.43
C ALA A 145 6.08 -12.95 -3.10
N SER A 146 5.12 -13.70 -3.64
CA SER A 146 3.69 -13.46 -3.39
C SER A 146 3.10 -12.16 -3.93
N SER A 147 3.76 -11.46 -4.86
CA SER A 147 3.20 -10.23 -5.47
C SER A 147 1.80 -10.46 -6.05
N CYS A 148 1.56 -11.61 -6.65
CA CYS A 148 0.24 -12.06 -7.06
C CYS A 148 -0.23 -13.22 -6.19
N LEU A 149 -1.27 -13.01 -5.39
CA LEU A 149 -1.84 -14.04 -4.51
C LEU A 149 -2.86 -14.93 -5.22
N ASN A 150 -3.54 -14.43 -6.24
CA ASN A 150 -4.54 -15.17 -6.99
C ASN A 150 -4.28 -15.02 -8.50
N SER A 151 -3.47 -15.94 -9.03
CA SER A 151 -3.13 -16.01 -10.46
C SER A 151 -4.24 -16.63 -11.32
N THR A 152 -5.27 -17.20 -10.72
CA THR A 152 -6.38 -17.88 -11.41
C THR A 152 -7.68 -17.13 -11.30
N GLY A 153 -7.62 -15.82 -11.06
CA GLY A 153 -8.77 -14.96 -10.81
C GLY A 153 -9.75 -14.91 -11.98
N GLY A 154 -10.62 -15.89 -12.09
CA GLY A 154 -11.72 -15.90 -13.03
C GLY A 154 -11.41 -16.60 -14.36
N THR A 155 -12.44 -16.68 -15.20
CA THR A 155 -12.40 -17.32 -16.52
C THR A 155 -11.48 -16.51 -17.45
N GLY A 156 -10.37 -17.07 -17.89
CA GLY A 156 -9.43 -16.44 -18.81
C GLY A 156 -8.19 -15.83 -18.16
N ALA A 157 -8.03 -15.92 -16.84
CA ALA A 157 -6.81 -15.50 -16.18
C ALA A 157 -5.61 -16.36 -16.59
N LEU A 158 -4.48 -15.71 -16.85
CA LEU A 158 -3.23 -16.40 -17.11
C LEU A 158 -2.67 -17.02 -15.81
N SER A 159 -2.14 -18.23 -15.92
CA SER A 159 -1.42 -18.85 -14.82
C SER A 159 0.00 -18.30 -14.78
N LEU A 160 0.44 -17.84 -13.61
CA LEU A 160 1.81 -17.37 -13.41
C LEU A 160 2.81 -18.51 -13.72
N GLY A 161 3.90 -18.16 -14.41
CA GLY A 161 4.94 -19.10 -14.78
C GLY A 161 4.65 -19.92 -16.04
N THR A 162 3.58 -19.62 -16.77
CA THR A 162 3.20 -20.33 -18.00
C THR A 162 3.10 -19.38 -19.18
N PHE A 163 3.81 -19.63 -20.29
CA PHE A 163 3.66 -18.87 -21.53
C PHE A 163 2.30 -19.18 -22.17
N SER A 164 1.60 -18.15 -22.56
CA SER A 164 0.35 -18.22 -23.32
C SER A 164 0.33 -17.16 -24.41
N ALA A 165 -0.48 -17.38 -25.45
CA ALA A 165 -0.63 -16.40 -26.52
C ALA A 165 -1.08 -15.05 -25.96
N THR A 166 -0.49 -13.97 -26.48
CA THR A 166 -0.98 -12.62 -26.19
C THR A 166 -2.39 -12.44 -26.74
N SER A 167 -3.15 -11.56 -26.10
CA SER A 167 -4.53 -11.27 -26.47
C SER A 167 -4.71 -9.77 -26.73
N THR A 168 -5.44 -9.44 -27.79
CA THR A 168 -5.89 -8.07 -28.06
C THR A 168 -7.17 -7.71 -27.31
N THR A 169 -7.72 -8.63 -26.53
CA THR A 169 -8.76 -8.38 -25.56
C THR A 169 -8.20 -8.42 -24.14
N THR A 170 -8.77 -7.67 -23.25
CA THR A 170 -8.36 -7.61 -21.85
C THR A 170 -8.39 -8.99 -21.21
N THR A 171 -7.26 -9.44 -20.68
CA THR A 171 -7.09 -10.73 -20.03
C THR A 171 -6.63 -10.51 -18.60
N ASN A 172 -7.40 -11.02 -17.63
CA ASN A 172 -7.00 -11.04 -16.23
C ASN A 172 -5.96 -12.13 -16.00
N PHE A 173 -4.87 -11.81 -15.33
CA PHE A 173 -3.87 -12.79 -14.96
C PHE A 173 -3.42 -12.70 -13.49
N CYS A 174 -3.82 -11.64 -12.76
CA CYS A 174 -3.66 -11.58 -11.33
C CYS A 174 -4.93 -11.02 -10.69
N GLY A 175 -5.65 -11.85 -9.94
CA GLY A 175 -6.88 -11.45 -9.26
C GLY A 175 -6.61 -10.61 -8.01
N ILE A 176 -5.45 -10.80 -7.36
CA ILE A 176 -5.02 -10.04 -6.18
C ILE A 176 -3.54 -9.71 -6.32
N PHE A 177 -3.24 -8.55 -6.87
CA PHE A 177 -1.90 -7.98 -6.96
C PHE A 177 -1.68 -7.06 -5.76
N GLN A 178 -0.73 -7.42 -4.91
CA GLN A 178 -0.51 -6.76 -3.64
C GLN A 178 0.11 -5.37 -3.82
N PHE A 179 -0.07 -4.51 -2.82
CA PHE A 179 0.54 -3.16 -2.73
C PHE A 179 1.63 -3.07 -1.66
N VAL A 180 1.93 -4.18 -0.97
CA VAL A 180 2.96 -4.20 0.07
C VAL A 180 4.33 -4.17 -0.58
N ASP A 181 5.18 -3.23 -0.22
CA ASP A 181 6.50 -2.91 -0.81
C ASP A 181 7.43 -4.11 -1.05
N SER A 182 7.31 -5.19 -0.26
CA SER A 182 8.07 -6.43 -0.44
C SER A 182 7.38 -7.48 -1.34
N ALA A 183 6.21 -7.15 -1.90
CA ALA A 183 5.36 -8.07 -2.66
C ALA A 183 4.45 -7.31 -3.65
N ASP A 184 4.95 -6.26 -4.27
CA ASP A 184 4.18 -5.38 -5.16
C ASP A 184 4.66 -5.37 -6.61
N THR A 185 5.61 -6.25 -6.98
CA THR A 185 6.20 -6.26 -8.33
C THR A 185 6.03 -7.60 -9.02
N VAL A 186 5.51 -7.57 -10.26
CA VAL A 186 5.45 -8.71 -11.19
C VAL A 186 6.28 -8.43 -12.43
N ARG A 187 6.73 -9.51 -13.07
CA ARG A 187 7.48 -9.49 -14.31
C ARG A 187 6.66 -10.12 -15.44
N ILE A 188 6.71 -9.51 -16.62
CA ILE A 188 6.11 -10.01 -17.85
C ILE A 188 7.23 -10.35 -18.82
N ASP A 189 7.42 -11.62 -19.08
CA ASP A 189 8.33 -12.13 -20.10
C ASP A 189 7.61 -12.31 -21.42
N LEU A 190 8.31 -12.04 -22.52
CA LEU A 190 7.84 -12.24 -23.89
C LEU A 190 8.59 -13.39 -24.55
N ASN A 191 7.87 -14.15 -25.35
CA ASN A 191 8.41 -15.12 -26.28
C ASN A 191 7.85 -14.86 -27.68
N LEU A 192 8.74 -14.54 -28.62
CA LEU A 192 8.42 -14.29 -30.03
C LEU A 192 8.92 -15.43 -30.88
N THR A 193 8.09 -15.93 -31.79
CA THR A 193 8.51 -16.79 -32.92
C THR A 193 8.43 -15.96 -34.18
N ILE A 194 9.58 -15.73 -34.80
CA ILE A 194 9.74 -14.93 -36.02
C ILE A 194 9.94 -15.86 -37.21
N PRO A 195 8.93 -16.04 -38.08
CA PRO A 195 9.08 -16.84 -39.29
C PRO A 195 10.08 -16.22 -40.26
N SER A 196 10.67 -17.04 -41.13
CA SER A 196 11.60 -16.58 -42.18
C SER A 196 10.93 -15.66 -43.23
N ASP A 197 9.61 -15.74 -43.35
CA ASP A 197 8.76 -14.91 -44.21
C ASP A 197 8.02 -13.81 -43.44
N SER A 198 8.51 -13.43 -42.23
CA SER A 198 7.94 -12.38 -41.40
C SER A 198 7.93 -10.99 -42.07
N LEU A 199 7.15 -10.06 -41.51
CA LEU A 199 7.21 -8.66 -41.90
C LEU A 199 8.61 -8.10 -41.69
N THR A 200 8.99 -7.15 -42.52
CA THR A 200 10.30 -6.47 -42.46
C THR A 200 10.14 -5.04 -41.98
N GLY A 201 11.20 -4.49 -41.41
CA GLY A 201 11.23 -3.11 -40.88
C GLY A 201 11.14 -3.07 -39.37
N ALA A 202 10.84 -1.89 -38.82
CA ALA A 202 10.65 -1.71 -37.39
C ALA A 202 9.25 -2.18 -36.97
N LEU A 203 9.20 -3.31 -36.30
CA LEU A 203 7.96 -3.91 -35.78
C LEU A 203 7.82 -3.53 -34.29
N THR A 204 6.70 -2.90 -33.93
CA THR A 204 6.42 -2.44 -32.57
C THR A 204 5.02 -2.86 -32.15
N ASP A 205 4.86 -3.19 -30.87
CA ASP A 205 3.58 -3.37 -30.22
C ASP A 205 3.57 -2.73 -28.83
N THR A 206 2.41 -2.49 -28.29
CA THR A 206 2.21 -1.91 -26.94
C THR A 206 1.43 -2.89 -26.08
N ILE A 207 1.97 -3.21 -24.93
CA ILE A 207 1.25 -3.96 -23.89
C ILE A 207 0.68 -2.93 -22.90
N THR A 208 -0.64 -2.95 -22.74
CA THR A 208 -1.36 -2.09 -21.80
C THR A 208 -1.73 -2.90 -20.57
N ALA A 209 -1.46 -2.33 -19.39
CA ALA A 209 -1.87 -2.86 -18.10
C ALA A 209 -3.01 -2.02 -17.52
N LEU A 210 -4.03 -2.70 -16.97
CA LEU A 210 -5.16 -2.09 -16.29
C LEU A 210 -5.26 -2.68 -14.89
N ALA A 211 -5.30 -1.81 -13.87
CA ALA A 211 -5.53 -2.17 -12.48
C ALA A 211 -6.92 -1.75 -12.02
N VAL A 212 -7.60 -2.63 -11.29
CA VAL A 212 -8.90 -2.35 -10.67
C VAL A 212 -8.80 -2.75 -9.20
N ALA A 213 -9.17 -1.86 -8.28
CA ALA A 213 -9.16 -2.14 -6.84
C ALA A 213 -10.05 -3.36 -6.50
N VAL A 214 -9.60 -4.21 -5.57
CA VAL A 214 -10.29 -5.43 -5.12
C VAL A 214 -10.44 -5.42 -3.61
#